data_4b093228646482fba31a495e798517fe
#
_entry.id   4b093228646482fba31a495e798517fe
#
_cell.length_a   1.000
_cell.length_b   1.000
_cell.length_c   1.000
_cell.angle_alpha   90.00
_cell.angle_beta   90.00
_cell.angle_gamma   90.00
#
_symmetry.space_group_name_H-M   'P 1'
#
loop_
_entity.id
_entity.type
_entity.pdbx_description
1 polymer ?
#
loop_
_entity_poly.entity_id
_entity_poly.type
_entity_poly.pdbx_seq_one_letter_code
_entity_poly.pdbx_strand_id
1 'polypeptide(L)'
;SEKTQAPKLLEAIRSLKCVRVYKENQEDQYNDYIKEFVNTDLLIKSGKNIKNFERFVYLKYKEIETGYLDFDISKLEHQIREECIWANDWENKELFGRINEQDFGYCLSMITRIGNLMKTDIFNSIFNFDNSLTSDSLTDRINSFISSDSTLLRIGFENIGFEFQAREIVANAIGKYLLNKARDKVFKEDPIVLFIDEAHQFLNNSIVDDYFDTKNLSAFDQIAKESRKYGLFLCLATQMPRDIPLGTLSQMGTFLVHRLINYNDKEAVRQACSSANAAILDFLPVLGEGEAILTGVDFSM
;
A
#
# COMPACT_ATOMS: atom_id res chain seq x y z
N SER A 1 24.66 -0.70 -8.46
CA SER A 1 24.31 -0.71 -7.04
C SER A 1 22.80 -0.67 -6.81
N GLU A 2 22.08 0.37 -7.22
CA GLU A 2 20.61 0.43 -7.10
C GLU A 2 19.91 -0.64 -7.94
N LYS A 3 20.42 -0.91 -9.13
CA LYS A 3 19.94 -2.01 -10.00
C LYS A 3 20.02 -3.40 -9.37
N THR A 4 20.82 -3.58 -8.32
CA THR A 4 20.94 -4.84 -7.58
C THR A 4 20.04 -4.83 -6.34
N GLN A 5 19.90 -3.70 -5.64
CA GLN A 5 19.20 -3.60 -4.36
C GLN A 5 17.70 -3.90 -4.48
N ALA A 6 17.01 -3.25 -5.43
CA ALA A 6 15.56 -3.43 -5.57
C ALA A 6 15.16 -4.88 -5.92
N PRO A 7 15.79 -5.56 -6.90
CA PRO A 7 15.52 -6.98 -7.14
C PRO A 7 15.74 -7.86 -5.92
N LYS A 8 16.85 -7.68 -5.18
CA LYS A 8 17.14 -8.47 -3.98
C LYS A 8 16.14 -8.25 -2.85
N LEU A 9 15.65 -7.02 -2.68
CA LEU A 9 14.56 -6.72 -1.74
C LEU A 9 13.27 -7.47 -2.12
N LEU A 10 12.89 -7.42 -3.39
CA LEU A 10 11.68 -8.12 -3.88
C LEU A 10 11.80 -9.64 -3.75
N GLU A 11 12.98 -10.20 -4.05
CA GLU A 11 13.27 -11.62 -3.83
C GLU A 11 13.16 -11.99 -2.36
N ALA A 12 13.68 -11.16 -1.44
CA ALA A 12 13.59 -11.40 -0.01
C ALA A 12 12.13 -11.39 0.49
N ILE A 13 11.33 -10.42 0.05
CA ILE A 13 9.90 -10.36 0.37
C ILE A 13 9.18 -11.63 -0.15
N ARG A 14 9.44 -12.03 -1.39
CA ARG A 14 8.86 -13.25 -1.97
C ARG A 14 9.26 -14.50 -1.17
N SER A 15 10.51 -14.61 -0.78
CA SER A 15 11.01 -15.74 0.01
C SER A 15 10.37 -15.81 1.39
N LEU A 16 10.19 -14.68 2.09
CA LEU A 16 9.49 -14.63 3.38
C LEU A 16 8.01 -14.99 3.23
N LYS A 17 7.36 -14.58 2.16
CA LYS A 17 5.99 -15.02 1.84
C LYS A 17 5.92 -16.53 1.59
N CYS A 18 6.91 -17.12 0.91
CA CYS A 18 7.00 -18.57 0.74
C CYS A 18 7.11 -19.30 2.09
N VAL A 19 7.90 -18.76 3.02
CA VAL A 19 7.99 -19.30 4.39
C VAL A 19 6.64 -19.24 5.09
N ARG A 20 5.91 -18.14 4.94
CA ARG A 20 4.58 -17.98 5.52
C ARG A 20 3.59 -19.00 4.97
N VAL A 21 3.50 -19.14 3.65
CA VAL A 21 2.64 -20.15 2.99
C VAL A 21 2.96 -21.56 3.47
N TYR A 22 4.25 -21.89 3.57
CA TYR A 22 4.70 -23.19 4.07
C TYR A 22 4.21 -23.43 5.51
N LYS A 23 4.31 -22.45 6.39
CA LYS A 23 3.94 -22.59 7.81
C LYS A 23 2.43 -22.64 8.04
N GLU A 24 1.63 -21.95 7.24
CA GLU A 24 0.17 -21.91 7.39
C GLU A 24 -0.50 -23.25 7.12
N ASN A 25 0.05 -24.05 6.21
CA ASN A 25 -0.52 -25.34 5.87
C ASN A 25 0.58 -26.41 5.73
N GLN A 26 1.04 -26.92 6.85
CA GLN A 26 2.15 -27.90 6.89
C GLN A 26 1.83 -29.27 6.23
N GLU A 27 0.55 -29.60 6.07
CA GLU A 27 0.08 -30.84 5.44
C GLU A 27 -0.09 -30.71 3.91
N ASP A 28 0.19 -29.55 3.33
CA ASP A 28 0.07 -29.34 1.88
C ASP A 28 1.08 -30.20 1.13
N GLN A 29 0.59 -30.98 0.18
CA GLN A 29 1.42 -31.85 -0.68
C GLN A 29 2.52 -31.12 -1.46
N TYR A 30 2.36 -29.80 -1.66
CA TYR A 30 3.36 -28.98 -2.37
C TYR A 30 4.52 -28.56 -1.48
N ASN A 31 4.43 -28.75 -0.18
CA ASN A 31 5.50 -28.42 0.76
C ASN A 31 6.77 -29.26 0.56
N ASP A 32 6.67 -30.41 -0.07
CA ASP A 32 7.83 -31.22 -0.43
C ASP A 32 8.83 -30.48 -1.32
N TYR A 33 8.36 -29.50 -2.12
CA TYR A 33 9.23 -28.70 -2.98
C TYR A 33 10.00 -27.60 -2.22
N ILE A 34 9.53 -27.18 -1.06
CA ILE A 34 10.07 -26.00 -0.34
C ILE A 34 10.65 -26.33 1.04
N LYS A 35 10.27 -27.44 1.66
CA LYS A 35 10.63 -27.78 3.05
C LYS A 35 12.15 -27.75 3.32
N GLU A 36 12.96 -28.17 2.38
CA GLU A 36 14.42 -28.16 2.52
C GLU A 36 15.03 -26.74 2.46
N PHE A 37 14.30 -25.77 1.94
CA PHE A 37 14.71 -24.38 1.86
C PHE A 37 14.42 -23.62 3.16
N VAL A 38 13.40 -24.03 3.92
CA VAL A 38 12.98 -23.33 5.12
C VAL A 38 13.85 -23.72 6.31
N ASN A 39 14.55 -22.74 6.84
CA ASN A 39 15.33 -22.86 8.07
C ASN A 39 14.80 -21.86 9.10
N THR A 40 14.10 -22.36 10.12
CA THR A 40 13.42 -21.58 11.15
C THR A 40 12.39 -20.62 10.51
N ASP A 41 12.77 -19.37 10.26
CA ASP A 41 11.92 -18.30 9.72
C ASP A 41 12.47 -17.69 8.42
N LEU A 42 13.56 -18.24 7.90
CA LEU A 42 14.23 -17.79 6.68
C LEU A 42 14.15 -18.85 5.59
N LEU A 43 14.25 -18.40 4.35
CA LEU A 43 14.34 -19.27 3.18
C LEU A 43 15.75 -19.23 2.62
N ILE A 44 16.45 -20.36 2.68
CA ILE A 44 17.85 -20.51 2.25
C ILE A 44 17.88 -21.25 0.93
N LYS A 45 18.26 -20.55 -0.14
CA LYS A 45 18.32 -21.10 -1.51
C LYS A 45 19.66 -21.72 -1.85
N SER A 46 20.77 -21.21 -1.27
CA SER A 46 22.12 -21.65 -1.61
C SER A 46 22.26 -23.17 -1.56
N GLY A 47 22.77 -23.76 -2.66
CA GLY A 47 22.96 -25.22 -2.81
C GLY A 47 21.67 -26.03 -2.97
N LYS A 48 20.50 -25.41 -3.12
CA LYS A 48 19.21 -26.08 -3.30
C LYS A 48 18.76 -26.08 -4.75
N ASN A 49 17.83 -26.99 -5.09
CA ASN A 49 17.37 -27.18 -6.47
C ASN A 49 16.45 -26.04 -6.95
N ILE A 50 16.86 -25.36 -8.03
CA ILE A 50 16.14 -24.22 -8.61
C ILE A 50 14.73 -24.61 -9.06
N LYS A 51 14.57 -25.77 -9.74
CA LYS A 51 13.28 -26.21 -10.27
C LYS A 51 12.28 -26.49 -9.16
N ASN A 52 12.72 -26.99 -8.01
CA ASN A 52 11.84 -27.21 -6.86
C ASN A 52 11.28 -25.88 -6.34
N PHE A 53 12.14 -24.89 -6.16
CA PHE A 53 11.71 -23.55 -5.73
C PHE A 53 10.75 -22.91 -6.73
N GLU A 54 11.10 -22.88 -8.02
CA GLU A 54 10.26 -22.34 -9.08
C GLU A 54 8.90 -23.02 -9.15
N ARG A 55 8.87 -24.36 -8.99
CA ARG A 55 7.65 -25.13 -8.99
C ARG A 55 6.75 -24.80 -7.81
N PHE A 56 7.30 -24.63 -6.62
CA PHE A 56 6.55 -24.19 -5.46
C PHE A 56 5.93 -22.80 -5.69
N VAL A 57 6.75 -21.84 -6.13
CA VAL A 57 6.27 -20.47 -6.42
C VAL A 57 5.18 -20.50 -7.49
N TYR A 58 5.30 -21.30 -8.54
CA TYR A 58 4.29 -21.43 -9.59
C TYR A 58 2.97 -21.99 -9.03
N LEU A 59 3.03 -23.07 -8.25
CA LEU A 59 1.85 -23.73 -7.70
C LEU A 59 1.13 -22.84 -6.67
N LYS A 60 1.88 -22.03 -5.94
CA LYS A 60 1.38 -21.11 -4.90
C LYS A 60 1.34 -19.63 -5.35
N TYR A 61 1.39 -19.40 -6.67
CA TYR A 61 1.48 -18.05 -7.24
C TYR A 61 0.41 -17.07 -6.70
N LYS A 62 -0.85 -17.54 -6.62
CA LYS A 62 -1.95 -16.68 -6.12
C LYS A 62 -1.76 -16.29 -4.66
N GLU A 63 -1.28 -17.21 -3.84
CA GLU A 63 -1.06 -16.96 -2.42
C GLU A 63 0.14 -16.02 -2.21
N ILE A 64 1.23 -16.22 -2.97
CA ILE A 64 2.47 -15.47 -2.81
C ILE A 64 2.42 -14.09 -3.48
N GLU A 65 1.95 -13.99 -4.73
CA GLU A 65 2.08 -12.78 -5.55
C GLU A 65 0.83 -11.89 -5.54
N THR A 66 -0.36 -12.47 -5.45
CA THR A 66 -1.61 -11.70 -5.57
C THR A 66 -2.31 -11.46 -4.23
N GLY A 67 -1.96 -12.22 -3.20
CA GLY A 67 -2.56 -12.10 -1.86
C GLY A 67 -1.93 -10.96 -1.05
N TYR A 68 -2.69 -10.44 -0.09
CA TYR A 68 -2.18 -9.67 1.05
C TYR A 68 -1.56 -10.61 2.07
N LEU A 69 -0.67 -11.46 1.60
CA LEU A 69 -0.03 -12.41 2.49
C LEU A 69 0.92 -11.64 3.41
N ASP A 70 0.65 -11.76 4.68
CA ASP A 70 1.51 -11.27 5.72
C ASP A 70 2.82 -12.06 5.76
N PHE A 71 3.90 -11.44 6.18
CA PHE A 71 5.19 -12.08 6.39
C PHE A 71 5.92 -11.43 7.56
N ASP A 72 6.82 -12.15 8.19
CA ASP A 72 7.62 -11.63 9.29
C ASP A 72 8.65 -10.61 8.79
N ILE A 73 8.28 -9.34 8.82
CA ILE A 73 9.14 -8.24 8.37
C ILE A 73 10.41 -8.12 9.23
N SER A 74 10.41 -8.61 10.49
CA SER A 74 11.60 -8.61 11.34
C SER A 74 12.74 -9.45 10.76
N LYS A 75 12.44 -10.36 9.85
CA LYS A 75 13.41 -11.23 9.15
C LYS A 75 13.92 -10.62 7.84
N LEU A 76 13.38 -9.49 7.40
CA LEU A 76 13.68 -8.92 6.08
C LEU A 76 15.16 -8.61 5.89
N GLU A 77 15.80 -8.01 6.89
CA GLU A 77 17.24 -7.72 6.86
C GLU A 77 18.09 -8.98 6.61
N HIS A 78 17.78 -10.04 7.34
CA HIS A 78 18.48 -11.32 7.22
C HIS A 78 18.18 -12.01 5.89
N GLN A 79 16.91 -11.98 5.45
CA GLN A 79 16.53 -12.62 4.20
C GLN A 79 17.17 -11.94 2.98
N ILE A 80 17.32 -10.61 2.97
CA ILE A 80 18.05 -9.91 1.88
C ILE A 80 19.50 -10.45 1.77
N ARG A 81 20.15 -10.72 2.89
CA ARG A 81 21.48 -11.31 2.88
C ARG A 81 21.48 -12.70 2.24
N GLU A 82 20.51 -13.55 2.57
CA GLU A 82 20.38 -14.91 2.00
C GLU A 82 20.04 -14.88 0.50
N GLU A 83 19.47 -13.79 -0.03
CA GLU A 83 19.22 -13.62 -1.46
C GLU A 83 20.46 -13.16 -2.24
N CYS A 84 21.52 -12.71 -1.58
CA CYS A 84 22.78 -12.32 -2.24
C CYS A 84 23.60 -13.55 -2.64
N ILE A 85 23.08 -14.35 -3.55
CA ILE A 85 23.70 -15.57 -4.06
C ILE A 85 23.80 -15.52 -5.60
N TRP A 86 24.67 -16.33 -6.16
CA TRP A 86 24.71 -16.57 -7.61
C TRP A 86 23.45 -17.30 -8.05
N ALA A 87 22.91 -16.91 -9.21
CA ALA A 87 21.69 -17.52 -9.77
C ALA A 87 21.84 -19.05 -9.94
N ASN A 88 23.02 -19.50 -10.31
CA ASN A 88 23.34 -20.90 -10.50
C ASN A 88 24.68 -21.24 -9.84
N ASP A 89 24.82 -22.47 -9.36
CA ASP A 89 26.10 -23.01 -8.97
C ASP A 89 26.97 -23.26 -10.22
N TRP A 90 28.27 -23.06 -10.09
CA TRP A 90 29.19 -23.20 -11.24
C TRP A 90 29.46 -24.64 -11.64
N GLU A 91 29.40 -25.57 -10.69
CA GLU A 91 29.56 -27.02 -10.94
C GLU A 91 28.24 -27.67 -11.35
N ASN A 92 27.15 -27.29 -10.69
CA ASN A 92 25.80 -27.82 -10.97
C ASN A 92 24.77 -26.71 -11.21
N LYS A 93 24.51 -26.44 -12.46
CA LYS A 93 23.57 -25.37 -12.89
C LYS A 93 22.11 -25.61 -12.49
N GLU A 94 21.76 -26.77 -11.96
CA GLU A 94 20.42 -27.02 -11.42
C GLU A 94 20.26 -26.54 -9.99
N LEU A 95 21.36 -26.15 -9.34
CA LEU A 95 21.35 -25.63 -7.97
C LEU A 95 21.58 -24.12 -7.96
N PHE A 96 20.99 -23.45 -6.95
CA PHE A 96 21.37 -22.08 -6.62
C PHE A 96 22.84 -22.02 -6.17
N GLY A 97 23.54 -21.00 -6.59
CA GLY A 97 24.94 -20.82 -6.25
C GLY A 97 25.18 -20.42 -4.80
N ARG A 98 26.47 -20.25 -4.47
CA ARG A 98 26.91 -19.76 -3.15
C ARG A 98 26.75 -18.24 -3.04
N ILE A 99 27.06 -17.69 -1.88
CA ILE A 99 27.03 -16.25 -1.62
C ILE A 99 27.85 -15.50 -2.67
N ASN A 100 27.25 -14.45 -3.21
CA ASN A 100 27.87 -13.49 -4.11
C ASN A 100 28.28 -12.25 -3.28
N GLU A 101 29.54 -12.19 -2.90
CA GLU A 101 30.09 -11.11 -2.07
C GLU A 101 29.94 -9.72 -2.73
N GLN A 102 29.91 -9.66 -4.05
CA GLN A 102 29.73 -8.41 -4.77
C GLN A 102 28.27 -7.89 -4.62
N ASP A 103 27.27 -8.75 -4.81
CA ASP A 103 25.87 -8.42 -4.61
C ASP A 103 25.60 -8.06 -3.14
N PHE A 104 26.18 -8.82 -2.22
CA PHE A 104 26.11 -8.53 -0.79
C PHE A 104 26.69 -7.14 -0.46
N GLY A 105 27.89 -6.83 -0.99
CA GLY A 105 28.49 -5.50 -0.83
C GLY A 105 27.59 -4.36 -1.37
N TYR A 106 26.92 -4.58 -2.50
CA TYR A 106 25.96 -3.61 -3.04
C TYR A 106 24.70 -3.46 -2.16
N CYS A 107 24.26 -4.53 -1.51
CA CYS A 107 23.06 -4.51 -0.67
C CYS A 107 23.35 -4.05 0.77
N LEU A 108 24.60 -3.99 1.22
CA LEU A 108 24.94 -3.70 2.62
C LEU A 108 24.36 -2.38 3.13
N SER A 109 24.41 -1.31 2.31
CA SER A 109 23.82 -0.01 2.69
C SER A 109 22.30 -0.10 2.86
N MET A 110 21.61 -0.83 2.00
CA MET A 110 20.16 -1.06 2.10
C MET A 110 19.83 -1.90 3.33
N ILE A 111 20.54 -2.97 3.59
CA ILE A 111 20.39 -3.83 4.78
C ILE A 111 20.53 -3.00 6.05
N THR A 112 21.60 -2.19 6.15
CA THR A 112 21.84 -1.32 7.32
C THR A 112 20.70 -0.30 7.49
N ARG A 113 20.23 0.31 6.41
CA ARG A 113 19.11 1.26 6.47
C ARG A 113 17.82 0.60 6.94
N ILE A 114 17.48 -0.58 6.42
CA ILE A 114 16.30 -1.34 6.86
C ILE A 114 16.41 -1.69 8.35
N GLY A 115 17.56 -2.23 8.78
CA GLY A 115 17.79 -2.54 10.19
C GLY A 115 17.70 -1.32 11.13
N ASN A 116 18.13 -0.15 10.67
CA ASN A 116 17.96 1.10 11.42
C ASN A 116 16.51 1.56 11.44
N LEU A 117 15.79 1.50 10.33
CA LEU A 117 14.37 1.87 10.26
C LEU A 117 13.52 1.00 11.20
N MET A 118 13.75 -0.32 11.22
CA MET A 118 13.04 -1.24 12.11
C MET A 118 13.22 -0.96 13.60
N LYS A 119 14.28 -0.23 13.98
CA LYS A 119 14.55 0.18 15.37
C LYS A 119 13.91 1.52 15.74
N THR A 120 13.28 2.21 14.80
CA THR A 120 12.62 3.49 15.07
C THR A 120 11.24 3.25 15.70
N ASP A 121 10.85 4.14 16.63
CA ASP A 121 9.55 4.05 17.31
C ASP A 121 8.38 4.09 16.33
N ILE A 122 8.52 4.85 15.25
CA ILE A 122 7.50 4.93 14.18
C ILE A 122 7.24 3.56 13.55
N PHE A 123 8.29 2.89 13.10
CA PHE A 123 8.14 1.59 12.45
C PHE A 123 7.69 0.53 13.45
N ASN A 124 8.16 0.58 14.70
CA ASN A 124 7.69 -0.33 15.73
C ASN A 124 6.19 -0.12 16.03
N SER A 125 5.71 1.11 16.08
CA SER A 125 4.29 1.42 16.29
C SER A 125 3.38 0.94 15.14
N ILE A 126 3.90 0.88 13.91
CA ILE A 126 3.16 0.42 12.73
C ILE A 126 3.17 -1.11 12.62
N PHE A 127 4.33 -1.73 12.82
CA PHE A 127 4.57 -3.16 12.55
C PHE A 127 4.62 -4.03 13.81
N ASN A 128 4.69 -3.44 15.00
CA ASN A 128 4.74 -4.14 16.30
C ASN A 128 5.83 -5.22 16.36
N PHE A 129 7.06 -4.89 15.96
CA PHE A 129 8.19 -5.84 15.89
C PHE A 129 8.51 -6.55 17.20
N ASP A 130 8.33 -5.87 18.32
CA ASP A 130 8.62 -6.40 19.66
C ASP A 130 7.43 -7.11 20.32
N ASN A 131 6.29 -7.22 19.59
CA ASN A 131 5.05 -7.77 20.10
C ASN A 131 4.57 -7.14 21.43
N SER A 132 4.96 -5.89 21.68
CA SER A 132 4.58 -5.16 22.89
C SER A 132 3.12 -4.71 22.88
N LEU A 133 2.54 -4.55 21.70
CA LEU A 133 1.15 -4.18 21.50
C LEU A 133 0.27 -5.43 21.53
N THR A 134 -0.62 -5.50 22.49
CA THR A 134 -1.61 -6.59 22.66
C THR A 134 -2.92 -6.33 21.91
N SER A 135 -2.99 -5.23 21.14
CA SER A 135 -4.19 -4.86 20.39
C SER A 135 -4.30 -5.63 19.08
N ASP A 136 -5.54 -5.81 18.63
CA ASP A 136 -5.84 -6.39 17.32
C ASP A 136 -5.16 -5.57 16.20
N SER A 137 -4.79 -6.25 15.12
CA SER A 137 -4.23 -5.56 13.95
C SER A 137 -5.26 -4.58 13.35
N LEU A 138 -4.78 -3.59 12.59
CA LEU A 138 -5.66 -2.66 11.88
C LEU A 138 -6.61 -3.38 10.92
N THR A 139 -6.14 -4.43 10.26
CA THR A 139 -6.96 -5.26 9.37
C THR A 139 -8.04 -6.02 10.12
N ASP A 140 -7.74 -6.53 11.34
CA ASP A 140 -8.75 -7.18 12.18
C ASP A 140 -9.81 -6.20 12.64
N ARG A 141 -9.40 -4.98 13.02
CA ARG A 141 -10.34 -3.92 13.39
C ARG A 141 -11.25 -3.51 12.22
N ILE A 142 -10.69 -3.37 11.02
CA ILE A 142 -11.48 -3.08 9.81
C ILE A 142 -12.45 -4.25 9.51
N ASN A 143 -11.99 -5.48 9.59
CA ASN A 143 -12.85 -6.65 9.35
C ASN A 143 -13.97 -6.76 10.40
N SER A 144 -13.66 -6.52 11.67
CA SER A 144 -14.66 -6.50 12.75
C SER A 144 -15.70 -5.40 12.53
N PHE A 145 -15.28 -4.21 12.08
CA PHE A 145 -16.18 -3.13 11.71
C PHE A 145 -17.13 -3.55 10.56
N ILE A 146 -16.58 -4.10 9.48
CA ILE A 146 -17.37 -4.54 8.31
C ILE A 146 -18.39 -5.62 8.69
N SER A 147 -18.10 -6.46 9.68
CA SER A 147 -18.96 -7.57 10.11
C SER A 147 -19.89 -7.20 11.28
N SER A 148 -19.87 -5.95 11.75
CA SER A 148 -20.65 -5.48 12.88
C SER A 148 -21.76 -4.53 12.45
N ASP A 149 -22.69 -4.26 13.38
CA ASP A 149 -23.71 -3.23 13.19
C ASP A 149 -23.19 -1.79 13.43
N SER A 150 -21.89 -1.63 13.58
CA SER A 150 -21.26 -0.31 13.81
C SER A 150 -21.36 0.56 12.56
N THR A 151 -21.77 1.80 12.72
CA THR A 151 -21.97 2.74 11.61
C THR A 151 -20.76 3.61 11.31
N LEU A 152 -19.77 3.67 12.21
CA LEU A 152 -18.59 4.51 12.09
C LEU A 152 -17.34 3.83 12.63
N LEU A 153 -16.27 3.81 11.83
CA LEU A 153 -14.91 3.50 12.27
C LEU A 153 -14.03 4.72 12.02
N ARG A 154 -13.46 5.29 13.09
CA ARG A 154 -12.45 6.36 12.98
C ARG A 154 -11.04 5.76 13.09
N ILE A 155 -10.19 6.11 12.12
CA ILE A 155 -8.76 5.76 12.13
C ILE A 155 -7.97 7.07 12.26
N GLY A 156 -7.27 7.24 13.39
CA GLY A 156 -6.49 8.44 13.69
C GLY A 156 -5.02 8.25 13.30
N PHE A 157 -4.41 9.31 12.78
CA PHE A 157 -2.99 9.35 12.39
C PHE A 157 -2.17 10.26 13.31
N GLU A 158 -2.74 10.74 14.40
CA GLU A 158 -2.11 11.66 15.35
C GLU A 158 -0.82 11.10 15.97
N ASN A 159 -0.73 9.80 16.15
CA ASN A 159 0.42 9.11 16.74
C ASN A 159 1.46 8.63 15.71
N ILE A 160 1.21 8.84 14.43
CA ILE A 160 2.15 8.52 13.36
C ILE A 160 2.89 9.81 12.99
N GLY A 161 4.23 9.82 13.08
CA GLY A 161 5.07 10.95 12.67
C GLY A 161 5.00 11.23 11.17
N PHE A 162 5.56 12.37 10.76
CA PHE A 162 5.63 12.76 9.33
C PHE A 162 6.86 12.18 8.62
N GLU A 163 7.79 11.58 9.37
CA GLU A 163 9.02 11.04 8.80
C GLU A 163 8.71 9.85 7.90
N PHE A 164 9.53 9.71 6.88
CA PHE A 164 9.49 8.59 5.91
C PHE A 164 8.17 8.44 5.18
N GLN A 165 7.34 9.48 5.11
CA GLN A 165 6.01 9.41 4.47
C GLN A 165 5.11 8.30 5.06
N ALA A 166 5.31 8.00 6.35
CA ALA A 166 4.63 6.88 7.02
C ALA A 166 3.10 7.01 6.98
N ARG A 167 2.57 8.23 7.16
CA ARG A 167 1.13 8.50 7.11
C ARG A 167 0.53 8.19 5.74
N GLU A 168 1.18 8.65 4.70
CA GLU A 168 0.76 8.47 3.31
C GLU A 168 0.80 6.99 2.92
N ILE A 169 1.87 6.29 3.30
CA ILE A 169 2.02 4.86 3.03
C ILE A 169 0.92 4.05 3.73
N VAL A 170 0.68 4.31 5.02
CA VAL A 170 -0.37 3.62 5.80
C VAL A 170 -1.75 3.94 5.24
N ALA A 171 -2.05 5.21 4.95
CA ALA A 171 -3.33 5.60 4.35
C ALA A 171 -3.56 4.90 3.00
N ASN A 172 -2.54 4.89 2.13
CA ASN A 172 -2.61 4.18 0.86
C ASN A 172 -2.79 2.66 1.03
N ALA A 173 -2.14 2.04 2.01
CA ALA A 173 -2.32 0.62 2.32
C ALA A 173 -3.76 0.31 2.76
N ILE A 174 -4.35 1.17 3.61
CA ILE A 174 -5.77 1.07 3.99
C ILE A 174 -6.67 1.22 2.76
N GLY A 175 -6.45 2.24 1.94
CA GLY A 175 -7.20 2.45 0.70
C GLY A 175 -7.13 1.22 -0.21
N LYS A 176 -5.94 0.66 -0.40
CA LYS A 176 -5.74 -0.53 -1.22
C LYS A 176 -6.44 -1.76 -0.64
N TYR A 177 -6.40 -1.93 0.68
CA TYR A 177 -7.10 -3.00 1.37
C TYR A 177 -8.62 -2.91 1.15
N LEU A 178 -9.21 -1.73 1.36
CA LEU A 178 -10.64 -1.49 1.15
C LEU A 178 -11.05 -1.66 -0.32
N LEU A 179 -10.23 -1.18 -1.26
CA LEU A 179 -10.49 -1.37 -2.70
C LEU A 179 -10.56 -2.85 -3.09
N ASN A 180 -9.71 -3.69 -2.52
CA ASN A 180 -9.75 -5.11 -2.83
C ASN A 180 -10.97 -5.79 -2.19
N LYS A 181 -11.33 -5.44 -0.97
CA LYS A 181 -12.61 -5.87 -0.36
C LYS A 181 -13.81 -5.46 -1.24
N ALA A 182 -13.77 -4.25 -1.80
CA ALA A 182 -14.79 -3.78 -2.73
C ALA A 182 -14.84 -4.64 -4.02
N ARG A 183 -13.68 -4.92 -4.62
CA ARG A 183 -13.58 -5.81 -5.79
C ARG A 183 -14.11 -7.22 -5.52
N ASP A 184 -13.92 -7.71 -4.29
CA ASP A 184 -14.50 -8.97 -3.80
C ASP A 184 -16.00 -8.85 -3.48
N LYS A 185 -16.62 -7.69 -3.79
CA LYS A 185 -18.05 -7.37 -3.64
C LYS A 185 -18.55 -7.35 -2.20
N VAL A 186 -17.67 -7.19 -1.21
CA VAL A 186 -18.03 -7.15 0.22
C VAL A 186 -19.00 -6.01 0.54
N PHE A 187 -18.88 -4.86 -0.13
CA PHE A 187 -19.70 -3.65 0.11
C PHE A 187 -20.88 -3.50 -0.84
N LYS A 188 -21.25 -4.55 -1.58
CA LYS A 188 -22.31 -4.43 -2.59
C LYS A 188 -23.70 -4.28 -1.96
N GLU A 189 -23.95 -5.04 -0.89
CA GLU A 189 -25.23 -5.00 -0.16
C GLU A 189 -25.22 -3.92 0.93
N ASP A 190 -24.08 -3.74 1.60
CA ASP A 190 -23.89 -2.73 2.65
C ASP A 190 -22.78 -1.75 2.24
N PRO A 191 -23.13 -0.71 1.46
CA PRO A 191 -22.16 0.26 0.96
C PRO A 191 -21.50 1.07 2.08
N ILE A 192 -20.20 1.38 1.90
CA ILE A 192 -19.46 2.23 2.82
C ILE A 192 -18.93 3.50 2.15
N VAL A 193 -18.77 4.55 2.94
CA VAL A 193 -18.13 5.80 2.54
C VAL A 193 -16.78 5.89 3.25
N LEU A 194 -15.72 5.94 2.46
CA LEU A 194 -14.38 6.26 2.95
C LEU A 194 -14.22 7.77 2.96
N PHE A 195 -14.30 8.36 4.17
CA PHE A 195 -14.12 9.79 4.38
C PHE A 195 -12.65 10.07 4.76
N ILE A 196 -12.02 10.98 4.03
CA ILE A 196 -10.63 11.40 4.29
C ILE A 196 -10.62 12.89 4.58
N ASP A 197 -10.36 13.22 5.84
CA ASP A 197 -10.15 14.59 6.27
C ASP A 197 -8.71 15.03 5.97
N GLU A 198 -8.51 16.31 5.65
CA GLU A 198 -7.23 16.89 5.20
C GLU A 198 -6.55 16.04 4.10
N ALA A 199 -7.36 15.66 3.10
CA ALA A 199 -6.97 14.71 2.07
C ALA A 199 -5.66 15.07 1.34
N HIS A 200 -5.29 16.36 1.27
CA HIS A 200 -4.04 16.83 0.68
C HIS A 200 -2.80 16.28 1.39
N GLN A 201 -2.91 15.86 2.67
CA GLN A 201 -1.80 15.22 3.38
C GLN A 201 -1.51 13.79 2.90
N PHE A 202 -2.51 13.11 2.35
CA PHE A 202 -2.43 11.69 1.98
C PHE A 202 -2.39 11.44 0.47
N LEU A 203 -2.89 12.38 -0.33
CA LEU A 203 -3.05 12.24 -1.77
C LEU A 203 -2.09 13.12 -2.59
N ASN A 204 -1.09 13.71 -1.96
CA ASN A 204 -0.18 14.63 -2.63
C ASN A 204 0.61 13.94 -3.75
N ASN A 205 0.74 14.64 -4.91
CA ASN A 205 1.50 14.18 -6.08
C ASN A 205 3.02 14.06 -5.85
N SER A 206 3.55 14.62 -4.75
CA SER A 206 4.99 14.63 -4.46
C SER A 206 5.54 13.28 -4.00
N ILE A 207 4.65 12.32 -3.73
CA ILE A 207 5.04 10.98 -3.30
C ILE A 207 5.27 10.12 -4.53
N VAL A 208 6.49 10.15 -5.03
CA VAL A 208 6.94 9.31 -6.13
C VAL A 208 7.82 8.21 -5.56
N ASP A 209 7.48 6.96 -5.85
CA ASP A 209 8.39 5.85 -5.62
C ASP A 209 9.35 5.74 -6.81
N ASP A 210 10.54 6.33 -6.66
CA ASP A 210 11.57 6.35 -7.71
C ASP A 210 12.23 4.96 -7.92
N TYR A 211 12.00 4.01 -7.02
CA TYR A 211 12.65 2.69 -7.04
C TYR A 211 11.83 1.59 -7.71
N PHE A 212 10.54 1.69 -7.57
CA PHE A 212 9.61 0.77 -8.21
C PHE A 212 8.98 1.53 -9.37
N ASP A 213 9.30 1.21 -10.58
CA ASP A 213 8.74 1.74 -11.83
C ASP A 213 7.19 1.58 -11.88
N THR A 214 6.60 1.35 -10.74
CA THR A 214 5.21 1.12 -10.45
C THR A 214 4.65 2.28 -9.65
N LYS A 215 4.29 3.34 -10.39
CA LYS A 215 3.09 4.10 -10.04
C LYS A 215 3.00 4.56 -8.58
N ASN A 216 2.99 5.85 -8.43
CA ASN A 216 2.54 6.62 -7.27
C ASN A 216 1.60 5.85 -6.36
N LEU A 217 1.61 6.16 -5.08
CA LEU A 217 0.59 5.71 -4.13
C LEU A 217 -0.81 6.02 -4.70
N SER A 218 -1.41 5.08 -5.41
CA SER A 218 -2.54 5.32 -6.32
C SER A 218 -3.84 4.69 -5.84
N ALA A 219 -3.91 4.21 -4.58
CA ALA A 219 -5.11 3.54 -4.09
C ALA A 219 -6.34 4.45 -4.18
N PHE A 220 -6.23 5.69 -3.77
CA PHE A 220 -7.35 6.63 -3.78
C PHE A 220 -7.75 7.07 -5.19
N ASP A 221 -6.79 7.20 -6.11
CA ASP A 221 -7.10 7.44 -7.52
C ASP A 221 -7.87 6.26 -8.13
N GLN A 222 -7.49 5.02 -7.81
CA GLN A 222 -8.23 3.84 -8.25
C GLN A 222 -9.62 3.75 -7.59
N ILE A 223 -9.73 4.07 -6.29
CA ILE A 223 -11.01 4.12 -5.60
C ILE A 223 -11.92 5.14 -6.29
N ALA A 224 -11.44 6.35 -6.54
CA ALA A 224 -12.21 7.39 -7.21
C ALA A 224 -12.73 6.94 -8.59
N LYS A 225 -11.91 6.22 -9.36
CA LYS A 225 -12.23 5.78 -10.73
C LYS A 225 -13.21 4.62 -10.82
N GLU A 226 -13.15 3.65 -9.89
CA GLU A 226 -13.85 2.39 -10.13
C GLU A 226 -14.68 1.83 -8.97
N SER A 227 -14.47 2.29 -7.73
CA SER A 227 -15.01 1.61 -6.57
C SER A 227 -16.52 1.80 -6.33
N ARG A 228 -17.09 2.87 -6.87
CA ARG A 228 -18.53 3.19 -6.76
C ARG A 228 -19.43 2.00 -7.17
N LYS A 229 -19.07 1.32 -8.24
CA LYS A 229 -19.81 0.14 -8.73
C LYS A 229 -19.77 -1.07 -7.80
N TYR A 230 -18.87 -1.06 -6.83
CA TYR A 230 -18.68 -2.12 -5.84
C TYR A 230 -19.19 -1.72 -4.44
N GLY A 231 -19.82 -0.55 -4.30
CA GLY A 231 -20.38 -0.06 -3.04
C GLY A 231 -19.36 0.67 -2.14
N LEU A 232 -18.16 0.99 -2.62
CA LEU A 232 -17.19 1.81 -1.91
C LEU A 232 -17.19 3.23 -2.48
N PHE A 233 -17.58 4.21 -1.66
CA PHE A 233 -17.64 5.61 -2.03
C PHE A 233 -16.50 6.37 -1.38
N LEU A 234 -15.96 7.38 -2.09
CA LEU A 234 -14.90 8.25 -1.60
C LEU A 234 -15.44 9.64 -1.32
N CYS A 235 -15.16 10.16 -0.13
CA CYS A 235 -15.42 11.54 0.26
C CYS A 235 -14.11 12.17 0.72
N LEU A 236 -13.72 13.29 0.11
CA LEU A 236 -12.49 14.02 0.41
C LEU A 236 -12.85 15.39 1.00
N ALA A 237 -12.30 15.71 2.17
CA ALA A 237 -12.29 17.05 2.71
C ALA A 237 -10.85 17.60 2.64
N THR A 238 -10.69 18.84 2.13
CA THR A 238 -9.39 19.46 2.01
C THR A 238 -9.48 20.97 1.99
N GLN A 239 -8.50 21.64 2.55
CA GLN A 239 -8.28 23.08 2.43
C GLN A 239 -7.40 23.45 1.24
N MET A 240 -6.73 22.49 0.64
CA MET A 240 -5.74 22.68 -0.43
C MET A 240 -6.07 21.78 -1.62
N PRO A 241 -7.14 22.04 -2.37
CA PRO A 241 -7.54 21.21 -3.51
C PRO A 241 -6.48 21.13 -4.62
N ARG A 242 -5.60 22.12 -4.76
CA ARG A 242 -4.48 22.11 -5.71
C ARG A 242 -3.47 20.97 -5.47
N ASP A 243 -3.36 20.49 -4.22
CA ASP A 243 -2.43 19.45 -3.84
C ASP A 243 -3.02 18.04 -4.06
N ILE A 244 -4.32 17.95 -4.33
CA ILE A 244 -4.95 16.70 -4.73
C ILE A 244 -4.70 16.45 -6.23
N PRO A 245 -4.31 15.22 -6.62
CA PRO A 245 -4.12 14.88 -8.03
C PRO A 245 -5.36 15.20 -8.86
N LEU A 246 -5.18 15.94 -9.98
CA LEU A 246 -6.29 16.31 -10.86
C LEU A 246 -7.05 15.07 -11.38
N GLY A 247 -6.32 13.96 -11.61
CA GLY A 247 -6.91 12.67 -11.99
C GLY A 247 -7.89 12.13 -10.97
N THR A 248 -7.67 12.38 -9.67
CA THR A 248 -8.59 12.01 -8.59
C THR A 248 -9.75 13.02 -8.50
N LEU A 249 -9.45 14.33 -8.48
CA LEU A 249 -10.49 15.38 -8.40
C LEU A 249 -11.50 15.27 -9.55
N SER A 250 -11.05 15.03 -10.76
CA SER A 250 -11.92 14.93 -11.95
C SER A 250 -12.88 13.72 -11.93
N GLN A 251 -12.65 12.77 -11.03
CA GLN A 251 -13.55 11.62 -10.82
C GLN A 251 -14.63 11.90 -9.75
N MET A 252 -14.52 13.02 -9.02
CA MET A 252 -15.52 13.39 -8.04
C MET A 252 -16.78 13.88 -8.75
N GLY A 253 -17.94 13.28 -8.41
CA GLY A 253 -19.21 13.63 -9.02
C GLY A 253 -19.84 14.89 -8.41
N THR A 254 -19.51 15.21 -7.17
CA THR A 254 -20.11 16.30 -6.40
C THR A 254 -19.05 17.08 -5.64
N PHE A 255 -19.17 18.42 -5.67
CA PHE A 255 -18.30 19.33 -4.95
C PHE A 255 -19.14 20.24 -4.04
N LEU A 256 -18.76 20.30 -2.77
CA LEU A 256 -19.23 21.29 -1.81
C LEU A 256 -18.05 22.23 -1.53
N VAL A 257 -18.09 23.44 -2.07
CA VAL A 257 -16.95 24.36 -2.04
C VAL A 257 -17.30 25.59 -1.22
N HIS A 258 -16.59 25.75 -0.09
CA HIS A 258 -16.61 26.97 0.71
C HIS A 258 -15.76 28.07 0.06
N ARG A 259 -15.67 29.24 0.71
CA ARG A 259 -14.89 30.36 0.22
C ARG A 259 -13.45 29.97 -0.09
N LEU A 260 -13.03 30.16 -1.34
CA LEU A 260 -11.65 30.00 -1.81
C LEU A 260 -11.15 31.30 -2.39
N ILE A 261 -10.03 31.81 -1.82
CA ILE A 261 -9.40 33.07 -2.25
C ILE A 261 -8.21 32.77 -3.17
N ASN A 262 -7.44 31.72 -2.88
CA ASN A 262 -6.23 31.38 -3.62
C ASN A 262 -6.57 31.00 -5.06
N TYR A 263 -5.85 31.62 -6.01
CA TYR A 263 -6.07 31.39 -7.44
C TYR A 263 -5.85 29.93 -7.84
N ASN A 264 -4.76 29.29 -7.36
CA ASN A 264 -4.42 27.91 -7.72
C ASN A 264 -5.45 26.91 -7.19
N ASP A 265 -6.00 27.14 -5.99
CA ASP A 265 -7.04 26.30 -5.41
C ASP A 265 -8.34 26.41 -6.20
N LYS A 266 -8.73 27.62 -6.60
CA LYS A 266 -9.89 27.81 -7.47
C LYS A 266 -9.70 27.15 -8.83
N GLU A 267 -8.52 27.26 -9.40
CA GLU A 267 -8.22 26.68 -10.70
C GLU A 267 -8.25 25.14 -10.66
N ALA A 268 -7.76 24.52 -9.59
CA ALA A 268 -7.85 23.07 -9.40
C ALA A 268 -9.31 22.58 -9.35
N VAL A 269 -10.16 23.27 -8.62
CA VAL A 269 -11.61 22.96 -8.57
C VAL A 269 -12.25 23.21 -9.94
N ARG A 270 -11.91 24.32 -10.61
CA ARG A 270 -12.42 24.67 -11.96
C ARG A 270 -12.11 23.60 -13.00
N GLN A 271 -10.87 23.09 -13.00
CA GLN A 271 -10.44 22.03 -13.93
C GLN A 271 -11.11 20.69 -13.64
N ALA A 272 -11.46 20.44 -12.39
CA ALA A 272 -12.14 19.21 -11.98
C ALA A 272 -13.64 19.23 -12.27
N CYS A 273 -14.26 20.40 -12.22
CA CYS A 273 -15.70 20.57 -12.49
C CYS A 273 -16.00 20.58 -14.00
N SER A 274 -17.22 20.19 -14.37
CA SER A 274 -17.68 20.33 -15.75
C SER A 274 -17.74 21.81 -16.17
N SER A 275 -17.53 22.09 -17.46
CA SER A 275 -17.55 23.45 -18.02
C SER A 275 -18.85 24.23 -17.74
N ALA A 276 -19.97 23.52 -17.58
CA ALA A 276 -21.25 24.15 -17.29
C ALA A 276 -21.29 24.85 -15.91
N ASN A 277 -20.47 24.37 -14.97
CA ASN A 277 -20.46 24.89 -13.60
C ASN A 277 -19.30 25.86 -13.34
N ALA A 278 -18.42 26.09 -14.31
CA ALA A 278 -17.23 26.92 -14.13
C ALA A 278 -17.54 28.38 -13.79
N ALA A 279 -18.61 28.96 -14.32
CA ALA A 279 -19.00 30.34 -14.05
C ALA A 279 -19.43 30.58 -12.58
N ILE A 280 -19.98 29.58 -11.92
CA ILE A 280 -20.39 29.67 -10.51
C ILE A 280 -19.17 29.80 -9.60
N LEU A 281 -18.06 29.23 -9.97
CA LEU A 281 -16.83 29.26 -9.18
C LEU A 281 -16.19 30.65 -9.08
N ASP A 282 -16.60 31.60 -9.93
CA ASP A 282 -16.15 32.99 -9.84
C ASP A 282 -16.66 33.70 -8.59
N PHE A 283 -17.75 33.20 -7.98
CA PHE A 283 -18.32 33.71 -6.72
C PHE A 283 -17.61 33.17 -5.47
N LEU A 284 -16.75 32.16 -5.57
CA LEU A 284 -16.05 31.55 -4.42
C LEU A 284 -15.32 32.55 -3.52
N PRO A 285 -14.64 33.62 -4.04
CA PRO A 285 -13.96 34.58 -3.16
C PRO A 285 -14.87 35.46 -2.32
N VAL A 286 -16.09 35.65 -2.74
CA VAL A 286 -17.05 36.57 -2.10
C VAL A 286 -18.04 35.88 -1.16
N LEU A 287 -17.99 34.57 -1.04
CA LEU A 287 -18.82 33.82 -0.10
C LEU A 287 -18.51 34.23 1.33
N GLY A 288 -19.59 34.36 2.12
CA GLY A 288 -19.53 34.60 3.55
C GLY A 288 -19.16 33.38 4.38
N GLU A 289 -19.06 33.57 5.69
CA GLU A 289 -18.90 32.45 6.63
C GLU A 289 -20.11 31.53 6.61
N GLY A 290 -19.87 30.21 6.51
CA GLY A 290 -20.92 29.19 6.45
C GLY A 290 -21.60 29.05 5.08
N GLU A 291 -21.26 29.91 4.11
CA GLU A 291 -21.75 29.75 2.74
C GLU A 291 -20.92 28.77 1.94
N ALA A 292 -21.56 28.05 1.04
CA ALA A 292 -20.90 27.11 0.15
C ALA A 292 -21.63 27.02 -1.20
N ILE A 293 -20.89 26.66 -2.23
CA ILE A 293 -21.42 26.31 -3.54
C ILE A 293 -21.47 24.78 -3.64
N LEU A 294 -22.67 24.25 -3.89
CA LEU A 294 -22.85 22.83 -4.21
C LEU A 294 -22.94 22.69 -5.73
N THR A 295 -22.06 21.88 -6.31
CA THR A 295 -22.02 21.63 -7.75
C THR A 295 -21.72 20.17 -8.03
N GLY A 296 -22.23 19.63 -9.11
CA GLY A 296 -22.00 18.23 -9.51
C GLY A 296 -22.92 17.76 -10.62
N VAL A 297 -22.77 16.52 -10.99
CA VAL A 297 -23.50 15.89 -12.11
C VAL A 297 -25.00 15.76 -11.82
N ASP A 298 -25.36 15.59 -10.54
CA ASP A 298 -26.73 15.35 -10.09
C ASP A 298 -27.51 16.63 -9.74
N PHE A 299 -26.89 17.81 -9.88
CA PHE A 299 -27.50 19.10 -9.61
C PHE A 299 -27.67 19.88 -10.92
N SER A 300 -28.83 19.76 -11.56
CA SER A 300 -29.25 20.68 -12.60
C SER A 300 -29.72 22.03 -11.97
N MET A 301 -29.16 23.12 -12.45
CA MET A 301 -29.67 24.46 -12.12
C MET A 301 -31.03 24.71 -12.76
#